data_fd13eed2e3226c6bf14e80c60f8a7f09
#
_entry.id   fd13eed2e3226c6bf14e80c60f8a7f09
#
_cell.length_a   1.000
_cell.length_b   1.000
_cell.length_c   1.000
_cell.angle_alpha   90.00
_cell.angle_beta   90.00
_cell.angle_gamma   90.00
#
_symmetry.space_group_name_H-M   'P 1'
#
loop_
_entity.id
_entity.type
_entity.pdbx_description
1 polymer ?
#
loop_
_entity_poly.entity_id
_entity_poly.type
_entity_poly.pdbx_seq_one_letter_code
_entity_poly.pdbx_strand_id
1 'polypeptide(L)'
;MSEPVLDRSLLPAGCTVLCAVSGGTDSVCLLDLVRRLGDVTVLCAHFDHGIRGAESARDAAFVEALCKEWGVPFFPGRGDVPAYAAANGLSIETAAREMRYAFLERTAKEQGADVIATAHNLNDNAETILFRMARGTGLRGLTGIPARRGSIVRPLLQTPRRDIEEYLTCLLYTSPSPRDTERSR
;
A
#
# COMPACT_ATOMS: atom_id res chain seq x y z
N MET A 1 -11.85 14.86 -15.86
CA MET A 1 -10.90 14.11 -15.00
C MET A 1 -11.72 13.39 -13.97
N SER A 2 -11.62 12.06 -13.93
CA SER A 2 -12.30 11.26 -12.90
C SER A 2 -11.44 11.29 -11.62
N GLU A 3 -12.02 11.73 -10.52
CA GLU A 3 -11.38 11.61 -9.21
C GLU A 3 -11.31 10.13 -8.82
N PRO A 4 -10.18 9.65 -8.25
CA PRO A 4 -10.07 8.27 -7.81
C PRO A 4 -11.18 7.89 -6.83
N VAL A 5 -11.85 6.76 -7.06
CA VAL A 5 -12.96 6.30 -6.22
C VAL A 5 -12.41 5.62 -4.97
N LEU A 6 -12.57 6.25 -3.81
CA LEU A 6 -12.24 5.68 -2.51
C LEU A 6 -13.47 4.97 -1.93
N ASP A 7 -13.38 3.65 -1.69
CA ASP A 7 -14.46 2.91 -1.01
C ASP A 7 -14.56 3.33 0.46
N ARG A 8 -15.42 4.29 0.71
CA ARG A 8 -15.65 4.91 2.01
C ARG A 8 -16.26 3.96 3.03
N SER A 9 -16.96 2.92 2.58
CA SER A 9 -17.58 1.93 3.49
C SER A 9 -16.56 1.15 4.31
N LEU A 10 -15.30 1.08 3.84
CA LEU A 10 -14.18 0.43 4.51
C LEU A 10 -13.51 1.30 5.58
N LEU A 11 -13.81 2.61 5.61
CA LEU A 11 -13.19 3.63 6.46
C LEU A 11 -14.28 4.42 7.22
N PRO A 12 -14.88 3.84 8.27
CA PRO A 12 -15.92 4.52 9.04
C PRO A 12 -15.44 5.85 9.63
N ALA A 13 -16.36 6.82 9.78
CA ALA A 13 -16.06 8.07 10.44
C ALA A 13 -15.55 7.84 11.88
N GLY A 14 -14.53 8.60 12.29
CA GLY A 14 -13.90 8.51 13.61
C GLY A 14 -12.88 7.37 13.75
N CYS A 15 -12.72 6.50 12.74
CA CYS A 15 -11.73 5.42 12.83
C CYS A 15 -10.29 5.94 12.68
N THR A 16 -9.35 5.20 13.25
CA THR A 16 -7.91 5.39 13.04
C THR A 16 -7.42 4.45 11.95
N VAL A 17 -6.87 5.02 10.87
CA VAL A 17 -6.41 4.32 9.66
C VAL A 17 -4.90 4.33 9.58
N LEU A 18 -4.25 3.16 9.60
CA LEU A 18 -2.83 3.01 9.29
C LEU A 18 -2.65 2.77 7.79
N CYS A 19 -2.21 3.77 7.04
CA CYS A 19 -1.90 3.64 5.62
C CYS A 19 -0.53 3.00 5.42
N ALA A 20 -0.47 1.89 4.69
CA ALA A 20 0.77 1.23 4.28
C ALA A 20 1.32 1.92 3.02
N VAL A 21 2.39 2.71 3.17
CA VAL A 21 2.95 3.55 2.11
C VAL A 21 4.33 3.05 1.69
N SER A 22 4.48 2.69 0.43
CA SER A 22 5.76 2.21 -0.14
C SER A 22 6.59 3.32 -0.81
N GLY A 23 6.01 4.52 -0.99
CA GLY A 23 6.60 5.60 -1.78
C GLY A 23 6.21 5.59 -3.26
N GLY A 24 5.56 4.52 -3.74
CA GLY A 24 5.01 4.47 -5.10
C GLY A 24 3.67 5.20 -5.23
N THR A 25 3.30 5.52 -6.46
CA THR A 25 2.14 6.32 -6.88
C THR A 25 0.86 5.90 -6.16
N ASP A 26 0.49 4.61 -6.25
CA ASP A 26 -0.77 4.12 -5.67
C ASP A 26 -0.86 4.36 -4.16
N SER A 27 0.26 4.13 -3.45
CA SER A 27 0.29 4.25 -1.99
C SER A 27 0.26 5.70 -1.50
N VAL A 28 0.84 6.62 -2.26
CA VAL A 28 0.79 8.05 -1.97
C VAL A 28 -0.60 8.62 -2.28
N CYS A 29 -1.22 8.18 -3.38
CA CYS A 29 -2.60 8.52 -3.69
C CYS A 29 -3.54 8.08 -2.56
N LEU A 30 -3.41 6.83 -2.08
CA LEU A 30 -4.19 6.36 -0.94
C LEU A 30 -4.03 7.27 0.28
N LEU A 31 -2.79 7.60 0.66
CA LEU A 31 -2.51 8.44 1.81
C LEU A 31 -3.15 9.82 1.68
N ASP A 32 -3.03 10.44 0.49
CA ASP A 32 -3.62 11.76 0.22
C ASP A 32 -5.14 11.73 0.28
N LEU A 33 -5.78 10.75 -0.35
CA LEU A 33 -7.23 10.62 -0.33
C LEU A 33 -7.78 10.37 1.08
N VAL A 34 -7.12 9.51 1.86
CA VAL A 34 -7.56 9.20 3.23
C VAL A 34 -7.42 10.42 4.15
N ARG A 35 -6.30 11.16 4.06
CA ARG A 35 -6.11 12.38 4.89
C ARG A 35 -7.12 13.49 4.56
N ARG A 36 -7.58 13.57 3.31
CA ARG A 36 -8.57 14.57 2.87
C ARG A 36 -9.98 14.28 3.35
N LEU A 37 -10.26 13.08 3.86
CA LEU A 37 -11.57 12.77 4.43
C LEU A 37 -11.93 13.66 5.60
N GLY A 38 -10.95 14.03 6.43
CA GLY A 38 -11.10 14.96 7.54
C GLY A 38 -11.86 14.43 8.78
N ASP A 39 -12.46 13.26 8.66
CA ASP A 39 -13.25 12.61 9.72
C ASP A 39 -12.67 11.27 10.18
N VAL A 40 -11.41 10.99 9.82
CA VAL A 40 -10.62 9.84 10.25
C VAL A 40 -9.26 10.31 10.79
N THR A 41 -8.70 9.56 11.73
CA THR A 41 -7.31 9.76 12.15
C THR A 41 -6.40 8.97 11.23
N VAL A 42 -5.40 9.63 10.62
CA VAL A 42 -4.51 9.01 9.63
C VAL A 42 -3.11 8.83 10.18
N LEU A 43 -2.59 7.63 10.06
CA LEU A 43 -1.23 7.23 10.38
C LEU A 43 -0.57 6.66 9.13
N CYS A 44 0.74 6.84 8.97
CA CYS A 44 1.50 6.31 7.84
C CYS A 44 2.56 5.31 8.33
N ALA A 45 2.56 4.11 7.76
CA ALA A 45 3.61 3.11 7.99
C ALA A 45 4.37 2.81 6.70
N HIS A 46 5.69 2.83 6.75
CA HIS A 46 6.60 2.49 5.66
C HIS A 46 7.51 1.35 6.09
N PHE A 47 7.64 0.30 5.25
CA PHE A 47 8.51 -0.83 5.53
C PHE A 47 9.62 -0.96 4.48
N ASP A 48 10.88 -0.79 4.92
CA ASP A 48 12.07 -1.04 4.11
C ASP A 48 12.43 -2.53 4.18
N HIS A 49 12.43 -3.18 3.02
CA HIS A 49 12.73 -4.61 2.87
C HIS A 49 14.22 -4.96 2.95
N GLY A 50 15.12 -3.96 3.01
CA GLY A 50 16.57 -4.16 3.04
C GLY A 50 17.16 -4.76 1.75
N ILE A 51 16.43 -4.75 0.63
CA ILE A 51 16.84 -5.40 -0.62
C ILE A 51 17.61 -4.44 -1.55
N ARG A 52 17.22 -3.16 -1.58
CA ARG A 52 17.68 -2.18 -2.58
C ARG A 52 18.67 -1.13 -2.05
N GLY A 53 19.18 -1.28 -0.84
CA GLY A 53 20.19 -0.38 -0.27
C GLY A 53 19.80 1.10 -0.35
N ALA A 54 20.54 1.89 -1.14
CA ALA A 54 20.34 3.35 -1.26
C ALA A 54 18.98 3.77 -1.84
N GLU A 55 18.32 2.93 -2.66
CA GLU A 55 16.99 3.24 -3.19
C GLU A 55 15.93 3.14 -2.09
N SER A 56 15.97 2.09 -1.26
CA SER A 56 15.06 1.95 -0.12
C SER A 56 15.18 3.11 0.85
N ALA A 57 16.41 3.60 1.09
CA ALA A 57 16.65 4.76 1.95
C ALA A 57 16.03 6.06 1.35
N ARG A 58 16.09 6.23 0.04
CA ARG A 58 15.44 7.35 -0.65
C ARG A 58 13.92 7.30 -0.57
N ASP A 59 13.34 6.11 -0.76
CA ASP A 59 11.89 5.91 -0.66
C ASP A 59 11.41 6.23 0.77
N ALA A 60 12.13 5.76 1.80
CA ALA A 60 11.82 6.04 3.20
C ALA A 60 11.91 7.53 3.52
N ALA A 61 13.00 8.20 3.13
CA ALA A 61 13.20 9.64 3.35
C ALA A 61 12.13 10.47 2.62
N PHE A 62 11.74 10.06 1.42
CA PHE A 62 10.68 10.70 0.66
C PHE A 62 9.32 10.60 1.39
N VAL A 63 8.93 9.40 1.84
CA VAL A 63 7.66 9.21 2.57
C VAL A 63 7.67 9.98 3.89
N GLU A 64 8.79 10.00 4.60
CA GLU A 64 8.95 10.78 5.84
C GLU A 64 8.77 12.28 5.60
N ALA A 65 9.41 12.84 4.56
CA ALA A 65 9.27 14.25 4.19
C ALA A 65 7.83 14.60 3.83
N LEU A 66 7.16 13.73 3.07
CA LEU A 66 5.76 13.88 2.69
C LEU A 66 4.83 13.87 3.91
N CYS A 67 5.04 12.94 4.82
CA CYS A 67 4.27 12.85 6.07
C CYS A 67 4.46 14.10 6.94
N LYS A 68 5.69 14.61 7.03
CA LYS A 68 5.99 15.84 7.74
C LYS A 68 5.27 17.05 7.13
N GLU A 69 5.28 17.19 5.80
CA GLU A 69 4.57 18.24 5.08
C GLU A 69 3.06 18.17 5.32
N TRP A 70 2.50 16.97 5.32
CA TRP A 70 1.07 16.73 5.46
C TRP A 70 0.58 16.64 6.90
N GLY A 71 1.48 16.71 7.89
CA GLY A 71 1.14 16.59 9.31
C GLY A 71 0.65 15.20 9.70
N VAL A 72 1.08 14.13 8.99
CA VAL A 72 0.70 12.75 9.26
C VAL A 72 1.77 12.06 10.10
N PRO A 73 1.44 11.41 11.23
CA PRO A 73 2.39 10.62 11.99
C PRO A 73 3.01 9.50 11.14
N PHE A 74 4.34 9.36 11.17
CA PHE A 74 5.12 8.44 10.36
C PHE A 74 5.79 7.36 11.19
N PHE A 75 5.62 6.10 10.80
CA PHE A 75 6.17 4.91 11.48
C PHE A 75 7.04 4.12 10.50
N PRO A 76 8.36 4.28 10.53
CA PRO A 76 9.27 3.48 9.72
C PRO A 76 9.49 2.10 10.31
N GLY A 77 9.60 1.09 9.44
CA GLY A 77 10.04 -0.25 9.77
C GLY A 77 11.11 -0.71 8.80
N ARG A 78 11.98 -1.58 9.25
CA ARG A 78 13.02 -2.17 8.41
C ARG A 78 13.20 -3.65 8.74
N GLY A 79 13.52 -4.45 7.72
CA GLY A 79 13.85 -5.85 7.90
C GLY A 79 14.87 -6.33 6.87
N ASP A 80 15.67 -7.33 7.28
CA ASP A 80 16.56 -8.05 6.39
C ASP A 80 15.79 -9.22 5.76
N VAL A 81 15.09 -8.93 4.67
CA VAL A 81 14.28 -9.91 3.96
C VAL A 81 15.10 -11.06 3.40
N PRO A 82 16.31 -10.86 2.80
CA PRO A 82 17.16 -11.93 2.36
C PRO A 82 17.55 -12.90 3.47
N ALA A 83 17.97 -12.40 4.63
CA ALA A 83 18.31 -13.23 5.77
C ALA A 83 17.11 -14.02 6.30
N TYR A 84 15.94 -13.36 6.40
CA TYR A 84 14.69 -14.01 6.82
C TYR A 84 14.24 -15.11 5.85
N ALA A 85 14.33 -14.85 4.55
CA ALA A 85 14.00 -15.83 3.51
C ALA A 85 14.88 -17.07 3.59
N ALA A 86 16.20 -16.87 3.71
CA ALA A 86 17.17 -17.96 3.84
C ALA A 86 16.93 -18.80 5.10
N ALA A 87 16.69 -18.16 6.23
CA ALA A 87 16.48 -18.85 7.52
C ALA A 87 15.19 -19.69 7.55
N ASN A 88 14.16 -19.31 6.76
CA ASN A 88 12.85 -19.95 6.77
C ASN A 88 12.55 -20.76 5.49
N GLY A 89 13.47 -20.87 4.54
CA GLY A 89 13.28 -21.60 3.28
C GLY A 89 12.19 -20.99 2.39
N LEU A 90 12.01 -19.65 2.44
CA LEU A 90 10.99 -18.92 1.73
C LEU A 90 11.54 -18.24 0.47
N SER A 91 10.66 -17.96 -0.49
CA SER A 91 11.00 -17.02 -1.56
C SER A 91 11.15 -15.60 -0.99
N ILE A 92 11.98 -14.76 -1.62
CA ILE A 92 12.15 -13.35 -1.24
C ILE A 92 10.81 -12.61 -1.21
N GLU A 93 9.94 -12.89 -2.17
CA GLU A 93 8.60 -12.28 -2.24
C GLU A 93 7.72 -12.66 -1.05
N THR A 94 7.70 -13.96 -0.70
CA THR A 94 6.94 -14.46 0.45
C THR A 94 7.46 -13.86 1.74
N ALA A 95 8.78 -13.89 1.94
CA ALA A 95 9.46 -13.32 3.11
C ALA A 95 9.18 -11.82 3.26
N ALA A 96 9.31 -11.05 2.16
CA ALA A 96 9.02 -9.63 2.14
C ALA A 96 7.57 -9.33 2.52
N ARG A 97 6.64 -10.14 2.01
CA ARG A 97 5.23 -10.03 2.33
C ARG A 97 4.94 -10.33 3.79
N GLU A 98 5.46 -11.42 4.33
CA GLU A 98 5.27 -11.82 5.73
C GLU A 98 5.80 -10.76 6.69
N MET A 99 7.05 -10.34 6.51
CA MET A 99 7.68 -9.34 7.37
C MET A 99 6.94 -7.99 7.32
N ARG A 100 6.52 -7.56 6.13
CA ARG A 100 5.74 -6.33 5.98
C ARG A 100 4.40 -6.40 6.72
N TYR A 101 3.65 -7.48 6.57
CA TYR A 101 2.36 -7.60 7.27
C TYR A 101 2.54 -7.72 8.78
N ALA A 102 3.53 -8.48 9.25
CA ALA A 102 3.84 -8.56 10.67
C ALA A 102 4.19 -7.19 11.27
N PHE A 103 4.96 -6.37 10.54
CA PHE A 103 5.26 -5.00 10.93
C PHE A 103 4.00 -4.14 10.97
N LEU A 104 3.17 -4.16 9.93
CA LEU A 104 1.95 -3.36 9.86
C LEU A 104 0.96 -3.70 10.97
N GLU A 105 0.74 -5.00 11.24
CA GLU A 105 -0.16 -5.47 12.28
C GLU A 105 0.33 -5.08 13.68
N ARG A 106 1.64 -5.20 13.93
CA ARG A 106 2.27 -4.74 15.18
C ARG A 106 2.08 -3.24 15.35
N THR A 107 2.43 -2.44 14.34
CA THR A 107 2.30 -0.98 14.39
C THR A 107 0.86 -0.56 14.59
N ALA A 108 -0.09 -1.19 13.89
CA ALA A 108 -1.51 -0.92 14.06
C ALA A 108 -1.97 -1.15 15.50
N LYS A 109 -1.54 -2.26 16.10
CA LYS A 109 -1.86 -2.59 17.49
C LYS A 109 -1.25 -1.59 18.47
N GLU A 110 0.03 -1.23 18.29
CA GLU A 110 0.75 -0.29 19.15
C GLU A 110 0.15 1.12 19.10
N GLN A 111 -0.34 1.53 17.93
CA GLN A 111 -0.90 2.87 17.70
C GLN A 111 -2.44 2.92 17.84
N GLY A 112 -3.09 1.82 18.16
CA GLY A 112 -4.54 1.74 18.28
C GLY A 112 -5.29 1.97 16.95
N ALA A 113 -4.70 1.58 15.83
CA ALA A 113 -5.36 1.71 14.52
C ALA A 113 -6.45 0.64 14.35
N ASP A 114 -7.63 1.06 13.92
CA ASP A 114 -8.79 0.20 13.68
C ASP A 114 -8.64 -0.63 12.40
N VAL A 115 -8.02 -0.02 11.38
CA VAL A 115 -7.80 -0.65 10.08
C VAL A 115 -6.42 -0.32 9.50
N ILE A 116 -5.92 -1.25 8.67
CA ILE A 116 -4.70 -1.08 7.88
C ILE A 116 -5.12 -0.94 6.41
N ALA A 117 -4.93 0.24 5.83
CA ALA A 117 -5.26 0.50 4.43
C ALA A 117 -4.07 0.21 3.51
N THR A 118 -4.30 -0.57 2.45
CA THR A 118 -3.31 -0.89 1.41
C THR A 118 -3.81 -0.45 0.04
N ALA A 119 -2.91 0.03 -0.81
CA ALA A 119 -3.22 0.67 -2.08
C ALA A 119 -3.37 -0.29 -3.27
N HIS A 120 -3.97 -1.47 -3.05
CA HIS A 120 -4.33 -2.34 -4.17
C HIS A 120 -5.43 -1.67 -5.00
N ASN A 121 -5.26 -1.66 -6.31
CA ASN A 121 -6.15 -1.02 -7.26
C ASN A 121 -6.89 -2.04 -8.16
N LEU A 122 -7.70 -1.56 -9.10
CA LEU A 122 -8.47 -2.41 -10.00
C LEU A 122 -7.58 -3.25 -10.93
N ASN A 123 -6.45 -2.71 -11.38
CA ASN A 123 -5.51 -3.43 -12.23
C ASN A 123 -4.86 -4.59 -11.47
N ASP A 124 -4.44 -4.40 -10.21
CA ASP A 124 -3.89 -5.48 -9.36
C ASP A 124 -4.92 -6.61 -9.18
N ASN A 125 -6.20 -6.23 -9.03
CA ASN A 125 -7.29 -7.20 -8.91
C ASN A 125 -7.47 -8.01 -10.19
N ALA A 126 -7.47 -7.35 -11.34
CA ALA A 126 -7.57 -8.00 -12.65
C ALA A 126 -6.37 -8.93 -12.91
N GLU A 127 -5.14 -8.48 -12.64
CA GLU A 127 -3.92 -9.30 -12.75
C GLU A 127 -4.01 -10.54 -11.86
N THR A 128 -4.51 -10.39 -10.62
CA THR A 128 -4.68 -11.51 -9.69
C THR A 128 -5.68 -12.53 -10.22
N ILE A 129 -6.80 -12.09 -10.78
CA ILE A 129 -7.82 -12.97 -11.37
C ILE A 129 -7.25 -13.72 -12.56
N LEU A 130 -6.60 -13.02 -13.50
CA LEU A 130 -6.00 -13.60 -14.70
C LEU A 130 -4.93 -14.65 -14.34
N PHE A 131 -4.06 -14.33 -13.37
CA PHE A 131 -3.04 -15.24 -12.89
C PHE A 131 -3.62 -16.52 -12.27
N ARG A 132 -4.70 -16.38 -11.48
CA ARG A 132 -5.39 -17.54 -10.93
C ARG A 132 -6.09 -18.38 -12.00
N MET A 133 -6.70 -17.75 -13.00
CA MET A 133 -7.29 -18.44 -14.15
C MET A 133 -6.24 -19.25 -14.91
N ALA A 134 -5.10 -18.65 -15.21
CA ALA A 134 -4.00 -19.32 -15.91
C ALA A 134 -3.44 -20.55 -15.15
N ARG A 135 -3.56 -20.56 -13.81
CA ARG A 135 -3.18 -21.69 -12.95
C ARG A 135 -4.28 -22.75 -12.76
N GLY A 136 -5.41 -22.62 -13.44
CA GLY A 136 -6.49 -23.61 -13.38
C GLY A 136 -7.27 -23.59 -12.08
N THR A 137 -7.37 -22.46 -11.41
CA THR A 137 -8.16 -22.33 -10.17
C THR A 137 -9.65 -22.38 -10.50
N GLY A 138 -10.43 -23.20 -9.77
CA GLY A 138 -11.89 -23.27 -9.91
C GLY A 138 -12.57 -21.93 -9.55
N LEU A 139 -13.92 -21.89 -9.63
CA LEU A 139 -14.74 -20.67 -9.45
C LEU A 139 -14.39 -19.82 -8.22
N ARG A 140 -13.93 -20.44 -7.12
CA ARG A 140 -13.47 -19.72 -5.92
C ARG A 140 -12.22 -18.84 -6.16
N GLY A 141 -11.40 -19.17 -7.15
CA GLY A 141 -10.22 -18.37 -7.53
C GLY A 141 -10.56 -17.10 -8.30
N LEU A 142 -11.76 -17.03 -8.88
CA LEU A 142 -12.22 -15.87 -9.67
C LEU A 142 -12.69 -14.68 -8.81
N THR A 143 -12.74 -14.84 -7.51
CA THR A 143 -13.18 -13.74 -6.61
C THR A 143 -12.19 -12.59 -6.48
N GLY A 144 -10.99 -12.71 -7.06
CA GLY A 144 -9.97 -11.66 -7.03
C GLY A 144 -9.41 -11.38 -5.62
N ILE A 145 -8.98 -10.13 -5.43
CA ILE A 145 -8.48 -9.65 -4.14
C ILE A 145 -9.68 -9.20 -3.28
N PRO A 146 -9.86 -9.71 -2.05
CA PRO A 146 -10.96 -9.25 -1.20
C PRO A 146 -10.76 -7.79 -0.78
N ALA A 147 -11.82 -6.98 -0.79
CA ALA A 147 -11.77 -5.59 -0.34
C ALA A 147 -11.38 -5.47 1.16
N ARG A 148 -11.77 -6.47 1.97
CA ARG A 148 -11.42 -6.56 3.39
C ARG A 148 -10.94 -7.97 3.75
N ARG A 149 -9.88 -8.04 4.56
CA ARG A 149 -9.38 -9.28 5.18
C ARG A 149 -8.90 -8.97 6.60
N GLY A 150 -9.75 -9.28 7.59
CA GLY A 150 -9.48 -8.90 8.98
C GLY A 150 -9.44 -7.38 9.14
N SER A 151 -8.34 -6.86 9.70
CA SER A 151 -8.09 -5.43 9.83
C SER A 151 -7.59 -4.77 8.53
N ILE A 152 -7.18 -5.55 7.53
CA ILE A 152 -6.63 -5.03 6.27
C ILE A 152 -7.77 -4.69 5.32
N VAL A 153 -7.78 -3.45 4.83
CA VAL A 153 -8.75 -2.91 3.87
C VAL A 153 -8.06 -2.39 2.61
N ARG A 154 -8.80 -2.36 1.48
CA ARG A 154 -8.31 -1.95 0.17
C ARG A 154 -9.24 -0.94 -0.48
N PRO A 155 -9.20 0.31 -0.02
CA PRO A 155 -10.18 1.32 -0.43
C PRO A 155 -10.12 1.71 -1.91
N LEU A 156 -8.97 1.45 -2.59
CA LEU A 156 -8.77 1.75 -4.01
C LEU A 156 -9.04 0.56 -4.94
N LEU A 157 -9.57 -0.55 -4.45
CA LEU A 157 -9.71 -1.80 -5.22
C LEU A 157 -10.60 -1.67 -6.46
N GLN A 158 -11.49 -0.69 -6.50
CA GLN A 158 -12.37 -0.37 -7.63
C GLN A 158 -11.82 0.75 -8.52
N THR A 159 -10.68 1.36 -8.17
CA THR A 159 -10.10 2.51 -8.85
C THR A 159 -9.12 2.04 -9.92
N PRO A 160 -9.31 2.42 -11.19
CA PRO A 160 -8.34 2.18 -12.25
C PRO A 160 -7.00 2.89 -11.94
N ARG A 161 -5.90 2.23 -12.26
CA ARG A 161 -4.55 2.79 -12.09
C ARG A 161 -4.37 4.12 -12.82
N ARG A 162 -4.95 4.25 -14.00
CA ARG A 162 -4.92 5.49 -14.77
C ARG A 162 -5.48 6.68 -13.97
N ASP A 163 -6.58 6.52 -13.27
CA ASP A 163 -7.21 7.58 -12.50
C ASP A 163 -6.32 8.01 -11.32
N ILE A 164 -5.59 7.05 -10.71
CA ILE A 164 -4.59 7.32 -9.67
C ILE A 164 -3.43 8.15 -10.23
N GLU A 165 -2.89 7.76 -11.40
CA GLU A 165 -1.77 8.44 -12.05
C GLU A 165 -2.16 9.87 -12.48
N GLU A 166 -3.35 10.04 -13.07
CA GLU A 166 -3.89 11.35 -13.44
C GLU A 166 -4.07 12.25 -12.22
N TYR A 167 -4.60 11.73 -11.13
CA TYR A 167 -4.79 12.45 -9.87
C TYR A 167 -3.48 13.00 -9.31
N LEU A 168 -2.45 12.15 -9.20
CA LEU A 168 -1.15 12.58 -8.66
C LEU A 168 -0.40 13.53 -9.61
N THR A 169 -0.55 13.36 -10.92
CA THR A 169 0.01 14.30 -11.89
C THR A 169 -0.56 15.71 -11.67
N CYS A 170 -1.85 15.83 -11.36
CA CYS A 170 -2.49 17.10 -11.05
C CYS A 170 -2.02 17.72 -9.72
N LEU A 171 -1.60 16.89 -8.78
CA LEU A 171 -1.00 17.35 -7.52
C LEU A 171 0.48 17.74 -7.66
N LEU A 172 1.03 17.80 -8.89
CA LEU A 172 2.45 18.02 -9.18
C LEU A 172 3.37 17.01 -8.46
N TYR A 173 2.83 15.81 -8.18
CA TYR A 173 3.59 14.76 -7.55
C TYR A 173 4.47 14.04 -8.57
N THR A 174 5.79 14.04 -8.33
CA THR A 174 6.75 13.23 -9.08
C THR A 174 7.25 12.11 -8.19
N SER A 175 6.86 10.86 -8.52
CA SER A 175 7.34 9.69 -7.78
C SER A 175 8.86 9.55 -7.89
N PRO A 176 9.59 9.39 -6.78
CA PRO A 176 11.02 9.10 -6.81
C PRO A 176 11.32 7.65 -7.17
N SER A 177 10.27 6.77 -7.23
CA SER A 177 10.45 5.34 -7.41
C SER A 177 10.53 4.94 -8.89
N PRO A 178 11.61 4.25 -9.32
CA PRO A 178 11.74 3.74 -10.69
C PRO A 178 10.69 2.67 -11.05
N ARG A 179 9.95 2.11 -10.08
CA ARG A 179 8.92 1.10 -10.34
C ARG A 179 7.76 1.61 -11.20
N ASP A 180 7.45 2.90 -11.11
CA ASP A 180 6.34 3.49 -11.83
C ASP A 180 6.70 3.76 -13.30
N THR A 181 8.00 3.92 -13.61
CA THR A 181 8.49 4.12 -14.98
C THR A 181 8.66 2.82 -15.78
N GLU A 182 8.92 1.68 -15.15
CA GLU A 182 9.10 0.39 -15.83
C GLU A 182 7.78 -0.31 -16.18
N ARG A 183 6.69 -0.01 -15.46
CA ARG A 183 5.36 -0.59 -15.73
C ARG A 183 4.56 0.14 -16.83
N SER A 184 5.03 1.30 -17.26
CA SER A 184 4.38 2.13 -18.31
C SER A 184 4.94 1.89 -19.73
N ARG A 185 5.73 0.82 -19.95
CA ARG A 185 6.26 0.42 -21.26
C ARG A 185 5.73 -0.96 -21.66
#